data_4311bed6a3994bb54cc408f75e62e5ea
#
_entry.id   4311bed6a3994bb54cc408f75e62e5ea
#
_cell.length_a   1.000
_cell.length_b   1.000
_cell.length_c   1.000
_cell.angle_alpha   90.00
_cell.angle_beta   90.00
_cell.angle_gamma   90.00
#
_symmetry.space_group_name_H-M   'P 1'
#
loop_
_entity.id
_entity.type
_entity.pdbx_description
1 polymer ?
#
loop_
_entity_poly.entity_id
_entity_poly.type
_entity_poly.pdbx_seq_one_letter_code
_entity_poly.pdbx_strand_id
1 'polypeptide(L)'
;TATLKPTGLGTARIIIGARMSEAKPLHEGLFNWPDPAAGLIGSRCLDCGEHAFPAQSSCRACSGQNTVATNLGSEGTLWTWTIQSFMPKAPYDTDETPETFTPYGVGYIELACGLKVESRLRENTPEQLSIGMPMKMELITVRQNGDGDELLTFQFCAAEESH
;
A
#
# COMPACT_ATOMS: atom_id res chain seq x y z
N THR A 1 17.11 -1.83 49.14
CA THR A 1 17.52 -1.45 47.77
C THR A 1 16.71 -2.29 46.78
N ALA A 2 15.63 -1.76 46.23
CA ALA A 2 14.77 -2.42 45.29
C ALA A 2 15.14 -1.97 43.87
N THR A 3 15.52 -2.95 43.05
CA THR A 3 15.84 -2.77 41.63
C THR A 3 14.59 -2.94 40.80
N LEU A 4 14.11 -1.88 40.15
CA LEU A 4 13.03 -1.92 39.17
C LEU A 4 13.53 -2.49 37.84
N LYS A 5 12.87 -3.58 37.36
CA LYS A 5 13.04 -4.10 36.00
C LYS A 5 12.16 -3.30 35.02
N PRO A 6 12.61 -3.02 33.79
CA PRO A 6 11.77 -2.37 32.77
C PRO A 6 10.77 -3.38 32.21
N THR A 7 9.51 -2.99 32.19
CA THR A 7 8.39 -3.68 31.52
C THR A 7 8.54 -3.51 30.00
N GLY A 8 8.86 -4.61 29.31
CA GLY A 8 8.88 -4.68 27.85
C GLY A 8 7.45 -4.64 27.28
N LEU A 9 7.24 -3.83 26.26
CA LEU A 9 6.02 -3.83 25.43
C LEU A 9 5.86 -5.21 24.80
N GLY A 10 4.72 -5.86 25.15
CA GLY A 10 4.35 -7.16 24.59
C GLY A 10 3.85 -7.04 23.17
N THR A 11 4.61 -7.58 22.24
CA THR A 11 4.10 -7.93 20.91
C THR A 11 3.13 -9.11 21.06
N ALA A 12 1.88 -8.96 20.62
CA ALA A 12 0.90 -10.02 20.67
C ALA A 12 1.32 -11.17 19.72
N ARG A 13 1.65 -12.33 20.31
CA ARG A 13 2.11 -13.53 19.61
C ARG A 13 1.00 -14.56 19.58
N ILE A 14 0.52 -14.92 18.40
CA ILE A 14 -0.40 -16.05 18.20
C ILE A 14 0.44 -17.28 17.88
N ILE A 15 0.36 -18.32 18.72
CA ILE A 15 1.09 -19.59 18.52
C ILE A 15 0.19 -20.56 17.80
N ILE A 16 0.50 -20.89 16.56
CA ILE A 16 -0.01 -22.06 15.86
C ILE A 16 1.19 -22.88 15.40
N GLY A 17 1.49 -23.98 16.09
CA GLY A 17 2.46 -25.02 15.69
C GLY A 17 3.83 -24.55 15.24
N ALA A 18 4.76 -24.39 16.18
CA ALA A 18 6.22 -24.41 16.01
C ALA A 18 6.92 -23.30 15.18
N ARG A 19 6.24 -22.42 14.43
CA ARG A 19 6.82 -21.19 13.88
C ARG A 19 5.79 -20.07 13.93
N MET A 20 6.23 -18.89 14.32
CA MET A 20 5.38 -17.70 14.31
C MET A 20 5.39 -17.13 12.90
N SER A 21 4.23 -17.06 12.25
CA SER A 21 4.10 -16.32 11.01
C SER A 21 4.27 -14.82 11.31
N GLU A 22 5.07 -14.15 10.50
CA GLU A 22 5.26 -12.70 10.57
C GLU A 22 4.61 -12.07 9.34
N ALA A 23 4.00 -10.91 9.54
CA ALA A 23 3.54 -10.10 8.42
C ALA A 23 4.67 -9.17 7.99
N LYS A 24 4.95 -9.10 6.68
CA LYS A 24 6.00 -8.23 6.13
C LYS A 24 5.62 -7.69 4.75
N PRO A 25 6.14 -6.55 4.34
CA PRO A 25 5.92 -6.02 3.00
C PRO A 25 6.36 -7.01 1.92
N LEU A 26 5.53 -7.20 0.88
CA LEU A 26 5.91 -7.93 -0.33
C LEU A 26 7.07 -7.23 -1.05
N HIS A 27 7.02 -5.90 -1.09
CA HIS A 27 8.08 -5.03 -1.59
C HIS A 27 8.39 -3.96 -0.56
N GLU A 28 9.63 -3.94 -0.11
CA GLU A 28 10.10 -2.93 0.84
C GLU A 28 10.12 -1.53 0.22
N GLY A 29 9.94 -0.51 1.04
CA GLY A 29 10.06 0.89 0.65
C GLY A 29 8.87 1.49 -0.11
N LEU A 30 7.74 0.77 -0.23
CA LEU A 30 6.53 1.33 -0.84
C LEU A 30 5.64 2.07 0.18
N PHE A 31 5.64 1.62 1.42
CA PHE A 31 4.83 2.21 2.50
C PHE A 31 5.56 2.04 3.84
N ASN A 32 5.16 2.83 4.83
CA ASN A 32 5.73 2.75 6.17
C ASN A 32 5.24 1.46 6.86
N TRP A 33 6.20 0.66 7.30
CA TRP A 33 5.96 -0.57 8.02
C TRP A 33 6.81 -0.60 9.30
N PRO A 34 6.28 -1.03 10.45
CA PRO A 34 4.96 -1.64 10.69
C PRO A 34 3.79 -0.65 10.93
N ASP A 35 3.97 0.64 10.72
CA ASP A 35 2.91 1.65 10.87
C ASP A 35 2.30 2.03 9.50
N PRO A 36 1.25 1.32 9.02
CA PRO A 36 0.62 1.61 7.74
C PRO A 36 -0.12 2.95 7.72
N ALA A 37 -0.47 3.51 8.87
CA ALA A 37 -1.13 4.81 8.95
C ALA A 37 -0.23 5.97 8.48
N ALA A 38 1.08 5.75 8.47
CA ALA A 38 2.04 6.75 7.97
C ALA A 38 2.05 6.91 6.43
N GLY A 39 1.45 5.99 5.67
CA GLY A 39 1.18 6.11 4.24
C GLY A 39 2.31 5.65 3.31
N LEU A 40 2.19 6.04 2.04
CA LEU A 40 3.11 5.66 0.97
C LEU A 40 4.46 6.40 1.09
N ILE A 41 5.53 5.72 0.71
CA ILE A 41 6.88 6.30 0.65
C ILE A 41 7.23 6.59 -0.81
N GLY A 42 7.39 7.85 -1.13
CA GLY A 42 7.90 8.29 -2.42
C GLY A 42 9.18 9.09 -2.28
N SER A 43 9.52 9.85 -3.32
CA SER A 43 10.61 10.83 -3.29
C SER A 43 10.13 12.20 -3.74
N ARG A 44 10.81 13.24 -3.25
CA ARG A 44 10.65 14.62 -3.68
C ARG A 44 11.98 15.14 -4.19
N CYS A 45 11.97 15.77 -5.36
CA CYS A 45 13.12 16.48 -5.90
C CYS A 45 13.29 17.82 -5.16
N LEU A 46 14.49 18.09 -4.64
CA LEU A 46 14.79 19.36 -3.98
C LEU A 46 15.07 20.51 -4.96
N ASP A 47 15.37 20.18 -6.22
CA ASP A 47 15.67 21.19 -7.25
C ASP A 47 14.41 21.76 -7.88
N CYS A 48 13.39 20.95 -8.16
CA CYS A 48 12.16 21.40 -8.84
C CYS A 48 10.86 21.11 -8.09
N GLY A 49 10.92 20.37 -6.96
CA GLY A 49 9.76 20.05 -6.14
C GLY A 49 8.91 18.87 -6.62
N GLU A 50 9.22 18.24 -7.76
CA GLU A 50 8.48 17.11 -8.32
C GLU A 50 8.49 15.91 -7.37
N HIS A 51 7.35 15.23 -7.27
CA HIS A 51 7.20 14.01 -6.48
C HIS A 51 7.19 12.77 -7.38
N ALA A 52 7.68 11.66 -6.86
CA ALA A 52 7.64 10.36 -7.55
C ALA A 52 7.23 9.23 -6.59
N PHE A 53 6.53 8.24 -7.14
CA PHE A 53 6.22 6.98 -6.49
C PHE A 53 6.40 5.82 -7.49
N PRO A 54 7.06 4.74 -7.11
CA PRO A 54 7.90 4.57 -5.92
C PRO A 54 9.05 5.58 -5.85
N ALA A 55 9.75 5.66 -4.70
CA ALA A 55 10.86 6.57 -4.52
C ALA A 55 11.94 6.36 -5.60
N GLN A 56 12.46 7.45 -6.15
CA GLN A 56 13.43 7.47 -7.23
C GLN A 56 14.70 8.22 -6.79
N SER A 57 15.87 7.78 -7.27
CA SER A 57 17.16 8.45 -7.02
C SER A 57 17.42 9.63 -7.96
N SER A 58 16.59 9.79 -8.99
CA SER A 58 16.67 10.91 -9.95
C SER A 58 15.28 11.43 -10.28
N CYS A 59 15.19 12.71 -10.56
CA CYS A 59 13.93 13.36 -10.90
C CYS A 59 13.61 13.18 -12.40
N ARG A 60 12.42 12.67 -12.70
CA ARG A 60 11.95 12.50 -14.08
C ARG A 60 11.61 13.83 -14.78
N ALA A 61 11.37 14.91 -14.03
CA ALA A 61 10.98 16.20 -14.59
C ALA A 61 12.20 17.06 -14.96
N CYS A 62 13.22 17.14 -14.09
CA CYS A 62 14.41 17.99 -14.33
C CYS A 62 15.71 17.19 -14.49
N SER A 63 15.66 15.85 -14.40
CA SER A 63 16.83 14.95 -14.44
C SER A 63 17.84 15.16 -13.30
N GLY A 64 17.51 15.99 -12.30
CA GLY A 64 18.34 16.22 -11.12
C GLY A 64 18.43 14.96 -10.25
N GLN A 65 19.54 14.82 -9.52
CA GLN A 65 19.78 13.69 -8.61
C GLN A 65 19.60 14.07 -7.14
N ASN A 66 19.11 15.26 -6.87
CA ASN A 66 18.89 15.78 -5.53
C ASN A 66 17.48 15.42 -5.05
N THR A 67 17.25 14.14 -4.78
CA THR A 67 15.96 13.62 -4.31
C THR A 67 16.04 13.14 -2.87
N VAL A 68 14.95 13.30 -2.13
CA VAL A 68 14.82 12.82 -0.75
C VAL A 68 13.58 11.95 -0.60
N ALA A 69 13.68 10.91 0.23
CA ALA A 69 12.51 10.11 0.59
C ALA A 69 11.49 10.98 1.31
N THR A 70 10.22 10.82 0.96
CA THR A 70 9.13 11.66 1.45
C THR A 70 7.89 10.79 1.70
N ASN A 71 7.23 11.02 2.83
CA ASN A 71 5.92 10.44 3.08
C ASN A 71 4.88 11.17 2.20
N LEU A 72 4.19 10.40 1.37
CA LEU A 72 3.16 10.91 0.47
C LEU A 72 1.74 10.90 1.07
N GLY A 73 1.61 10.37 2.29
CA GLY A 73 0.32 10.21 2.97
C GLY A 73 -0.37 8.89 2.65
N SER A 74 -1.52 8.71 3.28
CA SER A 74 -2.36 7.51 3.19
C SER A 74 -3.76 7.80 2.63
N GLU A 75 -4.03 9.04 2.25
CA GLU A 75 -5.33 9.51 1.78
C GLU A 75 -5.21 10.22 0.44
N GLY A 76 -6.28 10.20 -0.34
CA GLY A 76 -6.34 10.87 -1.61
C GLY A 76 -7.74 10.88 -2.19
N THR A 77 -7.84 11.21 -3.47
CA THR A 77 -9.11 11.30 -4.21
C THR A 77 -9.05 10.39 -5.42
N LEU A 78 -10.10 9.63 -5.66
CA LEU A 78 -10.20 8.77 -6.84
C LEU A 78 -10.26 9.62 -8.12
N TRP A 79 -9.17 9.60 -8.90
CA TRP A 79 -9.07 10.39 -10.13
C TRP A 79 -9.67 9.68 -11.34
N THR A 80 -9.47 8.36 -11.44
CA THR A 80 -10.08 7.49 -12.46
C THR A 80 -10.04 6.04 -11.99
N TRP A 81 -10.86 5.18 -12.60
CA TRP A 81 -10.93 3.77 -12.23
C TRP A 81 -11.40 2.88 -13.39
N THR A 82 -11.15 1.60 -13.22
CA THR A 82 -11.69 0.51 -14.03
C THR A 82 -11.88 -0.74 -13.17
N ILE A 83 -12.57 -1.74 -13.68
CA ILE A 83 -12.70 -3.05 -13.04
C ILE A 83 -11.89 -4.07 -13.83
N GLN A 84 -10.94 -4.72 -13.16
CA GLN A 84 -10.24 -5.89 -13.69
C GLN A 84 -11.15 -7.10 -13.55
N SER A 85 -11.84 -7.46 -14.62
CA SER A 85 -12.90 -8.47 -14.64
C SER A 85 -12.41 -9.88 -14.99
N PHE A 86 -11.17 -10.04 -15.39
CA PHE A 86 -10.56 -11.32 -15.73
C PHE A 86 -9.18 -11.45 -15.14
N MET A 87 -8.75 -12.68 -14.86
CA MET A 87 -7.44 -12.94 -14.28
C MET A 87 -6.34 -12.44 -15.22
N PRO A 88 -5.42 -11.57 -14.75
CA PRO A 88 -4.27 -11.15 -15.53
C PRO A 88 -3.35 -12.33 -15.85
N LYS A 89 -2.64 -12.24 -16.98
CA LYS A 89 -1.63 -13.23 -17.36
C LYS A 89 -0.36 -13.05 -16.51
N ALA A 90 0.47 -14.10 -16.46
CA ALA A 90 1.80 -14.00 -15.86
C ALA A 90 2.55 -12.72 -16.37
N PRO A 91 3.26 -12.02 -15.50
CA PRO A 91 3.75 -12.44 -14.18
C PRO A 91 2.84 -12.11 -12.98
N TYR A 92 1.53 -12.02 -13.17
CA TYR A 92 0.59 -11.83 -12.06
C TYR A 92 0.72 -12.99 -11.07
N ASP A 93 1.17 -12.67 -9.86
CA ASP A 93 1.53 -13.65 -8.83
C ASP A 93 0.43 -13.70 -7.76
N THR A 94 -0.39 -14.73 -7.82
CA THR A 94 -1.53 -14.96 -6.91
C THR A 94 -1.77 -16.46 -6.76
N ASP A 95 -2.39 -16.84 -5.64
CA ASP A 95 -2.87 -18.21 -5.41
C ASP A 95 -4.24 -18.49 -6.07
N GLU A 96 -4.84 -17.49 -6.75
CA GLU A 96 -6.11 -17.64 -7.47
C GLU A 96 -5.91 -18.38 -8.79
N THR A 97 -6.95 -19.07 -9.23
CA THR A 97 -7.07 -19.66 -10.57
C THR A 97 -8.09 -18.88 -11.38
N PRO A 98 -8.17 -19.05 -12.73
CA PRO A 98 -9.21 -18.40 -13.53
C PRO A 98 -10.64 -18.65 -13.03
N GLU A 99 -10.88 -19.81 -12.38
CA GLU A 99 -12.18 -20.20 -11.86
C GLU A 99 -12.49 -19.58 -10.49
N THR A 100 -11.45 -19.25 -9.72
CA THR A 100 -11.58 -18.66 -8.38
C THR A 100 -11.29 -17.17 -8.36
N PHE A 101 -10.88 -16.59 -9.51
CA PHE A 101 -10.53 -15.18 -9.61
C PHE A 101 -11.72 -14.27 -9.26
N THR A 102 -11.47 -13.34 -8.36
CA THR A 102 -12.45 -12.32 -7.96
C THR A 102 -12.09 -10.99 -8.62
N PRO A 103 -13.00 -10.39 -9.41
CA PRO A 103 -12.79 -9.06 -9.98
C PRO A 103 -12.44 -8.03 -8.91
N TYR A 104 -11.57 -7.07 -9.26
CA TYR A 104 -11.17 -6.00 -8.36
C TYR A 104 -11.08 -4.66 -9.10
N GLY A 105 -11.27 -3.57 -8.36
CA GLY A 105 -11.06 -2.23 -8.88
C GLY A 105 -9.58 -1.92 -9.06
N VAL A 106 -9.27 -1.13 -10.09
CA VAL A 106 -7.96 -0.51 -10.30
C VAL A 106 -8.21 0.98 -10.56
N GLY A 107 -7.46 1.84 -9.90
CA GLY A 107 -7.65 3.28 -10.07
C GLY A 107 -6.37 4.07 -9.86
N TYR A 108 -6.43 5.34 -10.29
CA TYR A 108 -5.44 6.34 -9.93
C TYR A 108 -5.97 7.17 -8.78
N ILE A 109 -5.19 7.23 -7.71
CA ILE A 109 -5.48 8.04 -6.53
C ILE A 109 -4.62 9.30 -6.62
N GLU A 110 -5.24 10.46 -6.64
CA GLU A 110 -4.58 11.74 -6.55
C GLU A 110 -4.31 12.09 -5.09
N LEU A 111 -3.03 12.08 -4.72
CA LEU A 111 -2.57 12.40 -3.38
C LEU A 111 -2.52 13.92 -3.17
N ALA A 112 -2.40 14.37 -1.90
CA ALA A 112 -2.37 15.80 -1.56
C ALA A 112 -1.26 16.59 -2.27
N CYS A 113 -0.14 15.96 -2.65
CA CYS A 113 0.93 16.58 -3.42
C CYS A 113 0.65 16.65 -4.94
N GLY A 114 -0.53 16.22 -5.41
CA GLY A 114 -0.93 16.19 -6.82
C GLY A 114 -0.40 14.98 -7.61
N LEU A 115 0.40 14.12 -6.99
CA LEU A 115 0.86 12.88 -7.61
C LEU A 115 -0.29 11.88 -7.73
N LYS A 116 -0.42 11.24 -8.88
CA LYS A 116 -1.39 10.17 -9.12
C LYS A 116 -0.71 8.82 -9.01
N VAL A 117 -1.18 8.01 -8.08
CA VAL A 117 -0.65 6.67 -7.81
C VAL A 117 -1.65 5.62 -8.26
N GLU A 118 -1.20 4.69 -9.10
CA GLU A 118 -2.01 3.53 -9.46
C GLU A 118 -2.10 2.58 -8.27
N SER A 119 -3.30 2.09 -8.02
CA SER A 119 -3.56 1.14 -6.94
C SER A 119 -4.70 0.19 -7.28
N ARG A 120 -4.64 -1.01 -6.71
CA ARG A 120 -5.81 -1.85 -6.52
C ARG A 120 -6.79 -1.14 -5.59
N LEU A 121 -8.08 -1.32 -5.84
CA LEU A 121 -9.17 -0.81 -5.02
C LEU A 121 -9.92 -1.99 -4.37
N ARG A 122 -10.40 -1.78 -3.15
CA ARG A 122 -11.25 -2.77 -2.47
C ARG A 122 -12.60 -2.90 -3.15
N GLU A 123 -13.15 -1.77 -3.57
CA GLU A 123 -14.40 -1.71 -4.32
C GLU A 123 -14.22 -2.38 -5.67
N ASN A 124 -15.16 -3.23 -6.06
CA ASN A 124 -15.04 -4.08 -7.24
C ASN A 124 -16.25 -4.02 -8.19
N THR A 125 -17.16 -3.10 -7.95
CA THR A 125 -18.30 -2.85 -8.84
C THR A 125 -18.42 -1.36 -9.21
N PRO A 126 -18.95 -1.05 -10.41
CA PRO A 126 -19.10 0.34 -10.84
C PRO A 126 -19.96 1.20 -9.92
N GLU A 127 -20.94 0.58 -9.24
CA GLU A 127 -21.88 1.28 -8.35
C GLU A 127 -21.20 1.79 -7.06
N GLN A 128 -20.06 1.19 -6.70
CA GLN A 128 -19.29 1.55 -5.51
C GLN A 128 -18.27 2.65 -5.77
N LEU A 129 -18.00 2.97 -7.04
CA LEU A 129 -16.91 3.85 -7.45
C LEU A 129 -17.44 5.10 -8.16
N SER A 130 -16.97 6.26 -7.72
CA SER A 130 -17.22 7.53 -8.39
C SER A 130 -15.97 8.40 -8.38
N ILE A 131 -15.71 9.04 -9.53
CA ILE A 131 -14.58 9.99 -9.65
C ILE A 131 -14.79 11.13 -8.66
N GLY A 132 -13.72 11.48 -7.93
CA GLY A 132 -13.75 12.52 -6.91
C GLY A 132 -14.08 12.01 -5.51
N MET A 133 -14.40 10.73 -5.31
CA MET A 133 -14.65 10.20 -3.96
C MET A 133 -13.37 10.14 -3.13
N PRO A 134 -13.46 10.37 -1.80
CA PRO A 134 -12.32 10.26 -0.91
C PRO A 134 -11.90 8.80 -0.73
N MET A 135 -10.59 8.57 -0.75
CA MET A 135 -9.98 7.24 -0.65
C MET A 135 -8.96 7.22 0.47
N LYS A 136 -8.82 6.07 1.15
CA LYS A 136 -7.78 5.82 2.15
C LYS A 136 -7.02 4.53 1.84
N MET A 137 -5.75 4.52 2.20
CA MET A 137 -4.89 3.34 2.07
C MET A 137 -5.22 2.31 3.16
N GLU A 138 -5.21 1.05 2.78
CA GLU A 138 -5.20 -0.08 3.69
C GLU A 138 -4.17 -1.12 3.24
N LEU A 139 -3.72 -1.98 4.16
CA LEU A 139 -2.83 -3.09 3.85
C LEU A 139 -3.64 -4.37 3.68
N ILE A 140 -3.27 -5.15 2.68
CA ILE A 140 -3.87 -6.46 2.40
C ILE A 140 -2.79 -7.53 2.32
N THR A 141 -3.12 -8.74 2.75
CA THR A 141 -2.32 -9.94 2.50
C THR A 141 -2.52 -10.38 1.06
N VAL A 142 -1.44 -10.45 0.29
CA VAL A 142 -1.48 -10.94 -1.09
C VAL A 142 -1.38 -12.46 -1.12
N ARG A 143 -0.44 -13.01 -0.36
CA ARG A 143 -0.18 -14.45 -0.25
C ARG A 143 0.69 -14.74 0.97
N GLN A 144 0.89 -16.02 1.27
CA GLN A 144 1.90 -16.48 2.21
C GLN A 144 3.16 -16.91 1.45
N ASN A 145 4.33 -16.70 2.04
CA ASN A 145 5.57 -17.24 1.51
C ASN A 145 5.77 -18.71 1.92
N GLY A 146 6.83 -19.35 1.40
CA GLY A 146 7.16 -20.75 1.72
C GLY A 146 7.47 -20.99 3.21
N ASP A 147 7.70 -19.96 3.99
CA ASP A 147 7.94 -19.98 5.43
C ASP A 147 6.66 -19.76 6.26
N GLY A 148 5.55 -19.46 5.62
CA GLY A 148 4.26 -19.18 6.23
C GLY A 148 4.06 -17.73 6.68
N ASP A 149 4.96 -16.80 6.34
CA ASP A 149 4.78 -15.38 6.61
C ASP A 149 3.78 -14.75 5.65
N GLU A 150 2.98 -13.81 6.14
CA GLU A 150 2.05 -13.04 5.33
C GLU A 150 2.77 -11.94 4.56
N LEU A 151 2.62 -11.93 3.24
CA LEU A 151 3.17 -10.89 2.38
C LEU A 151 2.11 -9.83 2.11
N LEU A 152 2.41 -8.61 2.58
CA LEU A 152 1.51 -7.46 2.54
C LEU A 152 1.82 -6.55 1.36
N THR A 153 0.75 -6.00 0.78
CA THR A 153 0.83 -4.84 -0.11
C THR A 153 -0.23 -3.81 0.28
N PHE A 154 -0.18 -2.64 -0.35
CA PHE A 154 -1.19 -1.61 -0.14
C PHE A 154 -2.30 -1.72 -1.21
N GLN A 155 -3.48 -1.29 -0.84
CA GLN A 155 -4.56 -0.91 -1.75
C GLN A 155 -5.27 0.33 -1.20
N PHE A 156 -6.14 0.92 -1.99
CA PHE A 156 -7.03 1.98 -1.52
C PHE A 156 -8.46 1.49 -1.42
N CYS A 157 -9.20 2.06 -0.49
CA CYS A 157 -10.62 1.84 -0.31
C CYS A 157 -11.34 3.18 -0.07
N ALA A 158 -12.65 3.18 -0.28
CA ALA A 158 -13.47 4.33 0.06
C ALA A 158 -13.22 4.76 1.51
N ALA A 159 -12.92 6.03 1.73
CA ALA A 159 -12.86 6.58 3.08
C ALA A 159 -14.30 6.66 3.62
N GLU A 160 -14.51 6.15 4.84
CA GLU A 160 -15.80 6.31 5.51
C GLU A 160 -16.02 7.82 5.78
N GLU A 161 -17.19 8.33 5.42
CA GLU A 161 -17.57 9.68 5.81
C GLU A 161 -17.68 9.73 7.33
N SER A 162 -16.80 10.50 7.95
CA SER A 162 -16.94 10.79 9.40
C SER A 162 -18.20 11.60 9.60
N HIS A 163 -19.23 10.99 10.17
CA HIS A 163 -20.46 11.66 10.63
C HIS A 163 -20.19 12.40 11.94
#